data_81d15724913e8820db8df19f7c9041ae
#
_entry.id   81d15724913e8820db8df19f7c9041ae
#
_cell.length_a   1.000
_cell.length_b   1.000
_cell.length_c   1.000
_cell.angle_alpha   90.00
_cell.angle_beta   90.00
_cell.angle_gamma   90.00
#
_symmetry.space_group_name_H-M   'P 1'
#
loop_
_entity.id
_entity.type
_entity.pdbx_description
1 polymer ?
#
loop_
_entity_poly.entity_id
_entity_poly.type
_entity_poly.pdbx_seq_one_letter_code
_entity_poly.pdbx_strand_id
1 'polypeptide(L)'
;MKARSPACAALAISLLPGAVRAEIVAPAFEVDARDLVRRVVRSQRRAEAAFDDATFDQHEVKIDWGSDGRAKEIASRLFYVLSGNGDAEGSRELVEVDGRPATEAEKRKAAEEDEKDRKKRLVEKGVAEARRAEKVSGDEDDPIVGRKRLSELIGRFVIRVVGEEVVEGRPAYVLDFAPDPAAPAPKSLGDRALNALSGRALIDAVDFQVRSVVAHLTKPVKAAGGLAVNVKAAEIAYTGQPLGENLWFPCTVELRLTGKTALFFRLDTSFRIEFANLKRFRVDAESDVRPAGNPGSAP
;
A
#
# COMPACT_ATOMS: atom_id res chain seq x y z
N MET A 1 -26.79 -19.69 -6.55
CA MET A 1 -26.15 -19.01 -7.70
C MET A 1 -25.01 -18.19 -7.13
N LYS A 2 -23.75 -18.65 -7.30
CA LYS A 2 -22.56 -17.92 -6.86
C LYS A 2 -22.26 -16.83 -7.88
N ALA A 3 -22.48 -15.57 -7.52
CA ALA A 3 -22.02 -14.44 -8.33
C ALA A 3 -20.50 -14.51 -8.41
N ARG A 4 -19.97 -14.72 -9.61
CA ARG A 4 -18.55 -14.59 -9.90
C ARG A 4 -18.23 -13.10 -9.77
N SER A 5 -17.44 -12.73 -8.75
CA SER A 5 -16.75 -11.43 -8.74
C SER A 5 -16.03 -11.23 -10.06
N PRO A 6 -16.05 -10.03 -10.63
CA PRO A 6 -15.22 -9.74 -11.80
C PRO A 6 -13.77 -9.98 -11.37
N ALA A 7 -13.13 -10.95 -12.00
CA ALA A 7 -11.72 -11.20 -11.82
C ALA A 7 -10.98 -9.88 -12.11
N CYS A 8 -10.16 -9.42 -11.17
CA CYS A 8 -9.16 -8.40 -11.44
C CYS A 8 -8.38 -8.91 -12.67
N ALA A 9 -8.63 -8.32 -13.83
CA ALA A 9 -7.83 -8.61 -15.00
C ALA A 9 -6.42 -8.14 -14.63
N ALA A 10 -5.55 -9.10 -14.31
CA ALA A 10 -4.15 -8.83 -14.07
C ALA A 10 -3.61 -8.19 -15.34
N LEU A 11 -3.48 -6.87 -15.35
CA LEU A 11 -2.68 -6.17 -16.34
C LEU A 11 -1.25 -6.58 -16.03
N ALA A 12 -0.84 -7.72 -16.59
CA ALA A 12 0.56 -8.06 -16.65
C ALA A 12 1.22 -6.92 -17.42
N ILE A 13 1.89 -6.02 -16.72
CA ILE A 13 2.86 -5.12 -17.34
C ILE A 13 4.02 -6.02 -17.76
N SER A 14 3.75 -6.85 -18.76
CA SER A 14 4.80 -7.44 -19.55
C SER A 14 5.45 -6.25 -20.25
N LEU A 15 6.72 -6.06 -20.01
CA LEU A 15 7.62 -5.24 -20.83
C LEU A 15 7.71 -5.87 -22.23
N LEU A 16 6.57 -5.97 -22.93
CA LEU A 16 6.53 -6.31 -24.34
C LEU A 16 6.78 -5.01 -25.12
N PRO A 17 7.70 -5.01 -26.07
CA PRO A 17 7.85 -3.93 -27.02
C PRO A 17 6.63 -3.96 -27.93
N GLY A 18 5.59 -3.15 -27.65
CA GLY A 18 4.37 -3.11 -28.39
C GLY A 18 3.14 -2.61 -27.63
N ALA A 19 3.27 -2.24 -26.35
CA ALA A 19 2.19 -1.59 -25.61
C ALA A 19 1.78 -0.32 -26.38
N VAL A 20 0.51 -0.27 -26.80
CA VAL A 20 -0.13 0.93 -27.36
C VAL A 20 0.15 2.04 -26.34
N ARG A 21 1.04 2.94 -26.70
CA ARG A 21 1.35 4.14 -25.90
C ARG A 21 0.07 4.98 -25.93
N ALA A 22 -0.65 5.02 -24.82
CA ALA A 22 -1.68 6.02 -24.65
C ALA A 22 -1.04 7.39 -24.92
N GLU A 23 -1.63 8.16 -25.81
CA GLU A 23 -1.14 9.49 -26.16
C GLU A 23 -1.34 10.38 -24.95
N ILE A 24 -0.24 10.79 -24.33
CA ILE A 24 -0.28 11.74 -23.21
C ILE A 24 -0.52 13.10 -23.86
N VAL A 25 -1.73 13.61 -23.69
CA VAL A 25 -2.12 14.95 -24.15
C VAL A 25 -1.74 15.96 -23.07
N ALA A 26 -1.20 17.13 -23.50
CA ALA A 26 -0.99 18.22 -22.56
C ALA A 26 -2.33 18.58 -21.90
N PRO A 27 -2.35 18.88 -20.57
CA PRO A 27 -3.61 19.19 -19.89
C PRO A 27 -4.26 20.41 -20.55
N ALA A 28 -5.57 20.34 -20.75
CA ALA A 28 -6.35 21.40 -21.39
C ALA A 28 -6.32 22.73 -20.59
N PHE A 29 -5.95 22.65 -19.31
CA PHE A 29 -5.80 23.77 -18.39
C PHE A 29 -4.53 23.62 -17.57
N GLU A 30 -3.95 24.74 -17.13
CA GLU A 30 -2.84 24.72 -16.18
C GLU A 30 -3.34 24.17 -14.83
N VAL A 31 -3.03 22.90 -14.53
CA VAL A 31 -3.42 22.26 -13.27
C VAL A 31 -2.38 22.63 -12.21
N ASP A 32 -2.79 23.34 -11.17
CA ASP A 32 -1.92 23.58 -10.01
C ASP A 32 -1.61 22.24 -9.32
N ALA A 33 -0.37 21.78 -9.48
CA ALA A 33 0.10 20.52 -8.90
C ALA A 33 -0.09 20.47 -7.38
N ARG A 34 0.03 21.61 -6.67
CA ARG A 34 -0.17 21.66 -5.21
C ARG A 34 -1.64 21.46 -4.83
N ASP A 35 -2.56 22.07 -5.59
CA ASP A 35 -3.99 21.87 -5.37
C ASP A 35 -4.40 20.42 -5.67
N LEU A 36 -3.92 19.87 -6.79
CA LEU A 36 -4.15 18.48 -7.14
C LEU A 36 -3.65 17.53 -6.03
N VAL A 37 -2.42 17.70 -5.55
CA VAL A 37 -1.86 16.92 -4.44
C VAL A 37 -2.73 17.01 -3.19
N ARG A 38 -3.20 18.20 -2.81
CA ARG A 38 -4.11 18.36 -1.65
C ARG A 38 -5.42 17.60 -1.82
N ARG A 39 -6.00 17.59 -3.03
CA ARG A 39 -7.22 16.82 -3.34
C ARG A 39 -6.95 15.33 -3.25
N VAL A 40 -5.85 14.85 -3.84
CA VAL A 40 -5.42 13.44 -3.79
C VAL A 40 -5.23 12.99 -2.34
N VAL A 41 -4.45 13.72 -1.53
CA VAL A 41 -4.25 13.37 -0.11
C VAL A 41 -5.57 13.29 0.66
N ARG A 42 -6.48 14.25 0.44
CA ARG A 42 -7.78 14.25 1.09
C ARG A 42 -8.63 13.06 0.67
N SER A 43 -8.64 12.74 -0.62
CA SER A 43 -9.41 11.63 -1.18
C SER A 43 -8.85 10.29 -0.71
N GLN A 44 -7.53 10.12 -0.70
CA GLN A 44 -6.87 8.92 -0.19
C GLN A 44 -7.15 8.69 1.30
N ARG A 45 -7.07 9.72 2.14
CA ARG A 45 -7.41 9.59 3.57
C ARG A 45 -8.86 9.13 3.79
N ARG A 46 -9.81 9.60 2.97
CA ARG A 46 -11.19 9.13 3.02
C ARG A 46 -11.33 7.66 2.63
N ALA A 47 -10.63 7.24 1.57
CA ALA A 47 -10.62 5.85 1.14
C ALA A 47 -9.98 4.96 2.22
N GLU A 48 -8.82 5.34 2.74
CA GLU A 48 -8.13 4.62 3.81
C GLU A 48 -9.00 4.44 5.05
N ALA A 49 -9.70 5.52 5.49
CA ALA A 49 -10.64 5.45 6.61
C ALA A 49 -11.88 4.58 6.30
N ALA A 50 -12.31 4.51 5.04
CA ALA A 50 -13.43 3.67 4.65
C ALA A 50 -13.10 2.16 4.68
N PHE A 51 -11.83 1.80 4.77
CA PHE A 51 -11.35 0.42 4.87
C PHE A 51 -11.03 0.00 6.32
N ASP A 52 -11.08 0.91 7.28
CA ASP A 52 -10.83 0.57 8.68
C ASP A 52 -11.85 -0.47 9.23
N ASP A 53 -13.07 -0.57 8.62
CA ASP A 53 -14.11 -1.55 8.96
C ASP A 53 -14.39 -2.49 7.79
N ALA A 54 -13.38 -3.15 7.27
CA ALA A 54 -13.54 -4.01 6.12
C ALA A 54 -12.88 -5.38 6.32
N THR A 55 -13.40 -6.38 5.60
CA THR A 55 -12.69 -7.65 5.38
C THR A 55 -12.36 -7.81 3.91
N PHE A 56 -11.26 -8.49 3.64
CA PHE A 56 -10.84 -8.81 2.29
C PHE A 56 -9.89 -10.00 2.28
N ASP A 57 -9.73 -10.58 1.10
CA ASP A 57 -8.73 -11.59 0.85
C ASP A 57 -7.43 -10.91 0.38
N GLN A 58 -6.29 -11.34 0.95
CA GLN A 58 -4.97 -10.88 0.58
C GLN A 58 -4.14 -12.08 0.13
N HIS A 59 -3.83 -12.14 -1.16
CA HIS A 59 -2.98 -13.16 -1.74
C HIS A 59 -1.56 -12.64 -1.90
N GLU A 60 -0.62 -13.23 -1.19
CA GLU A 60 0.80 -12.89 -1.23
C GLU A 60 1.57 -13.94 -2.03
N VAL A 61 2.34 -13.51 -3.01
CA VAL A 61 3.23 -14.36 -3.80
C VAL A 61 4.65 -13.82 -3.70
N LYS A 62 5.58 -14.67 -3.28
CA LYS A 62 7.02 -14.41 -3.30
C LYS A 62 7.67 -15.25 -4.37
N ILE A 63 8.53 -14.65 -5.20
CA ILE A 63 9.27 -15.33 -6.23
C ILE A 63 10.76 -15.02 -6.05
N ASP A 64 11.57 -16.04 -5.80
CA ASP A 64 13.03 -15.92 -5.82
C ASP A 64 13.56 -16.34 -7.20
N TRP A 65 14.37 -15.50 -7.82
CA TRP A 65 14.84 -15.65 -9.18
C TRP A 65 16.26 -16.24 -9.23
N GLY A 66 16.45 -17.20 -10.10
CA GLY A 66 17.75 -17.75 -10.41
C GLY A 66 18.66 -16.79 -11.21
N SER A 67 19.93 -17.14 -11.35
CA SER A 67 20.89 -16.36 -12.16
C SER A 67 20.57 -16.41 -13.65
N ASP A 68 19.81 -17.39 -14.08
CA ASP A 68 19.31 -17.59 -15.45
C ASP A 68 18.01 -16.84 -15.74
N GLY A 69 17.50 -16.05 -14.76
CA GLY A 69 16.25 -15.31 -14.89
C GLY A 69 14.99 -16.17 -14.75
N ARG A 70 15.12 -17.45 -14.38
CA ARG A 70 13.98 -18.32 -14.11
C ARG A 70 13.60 -18.28 -12.65
N ALA A 71 12.31 -18.49 -12.34
CA ALA A 71 11.85 -18.63 -10.98
C ALA A 71 12.52 -19.88 -10.36
N LYS A 72 13.25 -19.67 -9.26
CA LYS A 72 13.90 -20.73 -8.48
C LYS A 72 12.96 -21.28 -7.42
N GLU A 73 12.22 -20.40 -6.78
CA GLU A 73 11.29 -20.73 -5.73
C GLU A 73 10.08 -19.81 -5.85
N ILE A 74 8.89 -20.37 -5.68
CA ILE A 74 7.63 -19.63 -5.63
C ILE A 74 6.94 -20.08 -4.36
N ALA A 75 6.58 -19.11 -3.52
CA ALA A 75 5.77 -19.33 -2.32
C ALA A 75 4.52 -18.47 -2.38
N SER A 76 3.38 -19.03 -2.08
CA SER A 76 2.10 -18.36 -2.15
C SER A 76 1.33 -18.56 -0.85
N ARG A 77 0.71 -17.50 -0.34
CA ARG A 77 -0.11 -17.51 0.88
C ARG A 77 -1.37 -16.69 0.66
N LEU A 78 -2.51 -17.23 1.04
CA LEU A 78 -3.79 -16.53 1.05
C LEU A 78 -4.18 -16.24 2.49
N PHE A 79 -4.46 -14.98 2.79
CA PHE A 79 -4.95 -14.52 4.07
C PHE A 79 -6.36 -13.98 3.95
N TYR A 80 -7.19 -14.27 4.94
CA TYR A 80 -8.40 -13.53 5.21
C TYR A 80 -8.06 -12.41 6.18
N VAL A 81 -8.33 -11.16 5.80
CA VAL A 81 -7.94 -9.98 6.56
C VAL A 81 -9.19 -9.30 7.11
N LEU A 82 -9.19 -9.02 8.40
CA LEU A 82 -10.09 -8.08 9.05
C LEU A 82 -9.28 -6.81 9.36
N SER A 83 -9.59 -5.72 8.68
CA SER A 83 -8.92 -4.45 8.98
C SER A 83 -9.41 -3.91 10.32
N GLY A 84 -8.48 -3.27 11.06
CA GLY A 84 -8.79 -2.69 12.35
C GLY A 84 -9.45 -1.33 12.21
N ASN A 85 -10.30 -0.98 13.17
CA ASN A 85 -10.97 0.31 13.25
C ASN A 85 -10.24 1.21 14.25
N GLY A 86 -9.69 2.33 13.79
CA GLY A 86 -9.04 3.32 14.64
C GLY A 86 -7.89 2.73 15.46
N ASP A 87 -8.09 2.61 16.78
CA ASP A 87 -7.09 2.04 17.71
C ASP A 87 -7.11 0.50 17.76
N ALA A 88 -8.13 -0.14 17.20
CA ALA A 88 -8.21 -1.58 17.10
C ALA A 88 -7.30 -2.07 15.97
N GLU A 89 -6.25 -2.82 16.32
CA GLU A 89 -5.42 -3.46 15.31
C GLU A 89 -6.22 -4.53 14.58
N GLY A 90 -6.17 -4.50 13.23
CA GLY A 90 -6.73 -5.54 12.40
C GLY A 90 -6.02 -6.88 12.62
N SER A 91 -6.69 -7.95 12.23
CA SER A 91 -6.14 -9.30 12.27
C SER A 91 -6.15 -9.93 10.88
N ARG A 92 -5.31 -10.91 10.68
CA ARG A 92 -5.35 -11.75 9.47
C ARG A 92 -5.19 -13.21 9.82
N GLU A 93 -5.90 -14.05 9.10
CA GLU A 93 -5.86 -15.50 9.24
C GLU A 93 -5.31 -16.13 7.96
N LEU A 94 -4.31 -17.00 8.09
CA LEU A 94 -3.79 -17.77 6.95
C LEU A 94 -4.81 -18.83 6.55
N VAL A 95 -5.26 -18.79 5.29
CA VAL A 95 -6.28 -19.70 4.73
C VAL A 95 -5.64 -20.77 3.85
N GLU A 96 -4.71 -20.36 2.97
CA GLU A 96 -4.05 -21.27 2.03
C GLU A 96 -2.55 -21.03 1.96
N VAL A 97 -1.81 -22.10 1.68
CA VAL A 97 -0.37 -22.12 1.36
C VAL A 97 -0.19 -22.92 0.09
N ASP A 98 0.45 -22.32 -0.93
CA ASP A 98 0.75 -22.93 -2.22
C ASP A 98 -0.47 -23.63 -2.87
N GLY A 99 -1.64 -22.94 -2.79
CA GLY A 99 -2.90 -23.39 -3.39
C GLY A 99 -3.62 -24.54 -2.65
N ARG A 100 -3.19 -24.90 -1.46
CA ARG A 100 -3.86 -25.86 -0.59
C ARG A 100 -4.29 -25.24 0.75
N PRO A 101 -5.31 -25.75 1.41
CA PRO A 101 -5.69 -25.29 2.74
C PRO A 101 -4.50 -25.33 3.71
N ALA A 102 -4.34 -24.26 4.49
CA ALA A 102 -3.29 -24.18 5.49
C ALA A 102 -3.53 -25.18 6.63
N THR A 103 -2.48 -25.87 7.05
CA THR A 103 -2.51 -26.72 8.23
C THR A 103 -2.55 -25.88 9.52
N GLU A 104 -3.02 -26.46 10.62
CA GLU A 104 -3.05 -25.78 11.92
C GLU A 104 -1.66 -25.34 12.40
N ALA A 105 -0.61 -26.07 12.04
CA ALA A 105 0.77 -25.70 12.34
C ALA A 105 1.20 -24.45 11.56
N GLU A 106 0.84 -24.35 10.27
CA GLU A 106 1.11 -23.17 9.42
C GLU A 106 0.31 -21.95 9.89
N LYS A 107 -0.97 -22.11 10.22
CA LYS A 107 -1.81 -21.04 10.78
C LYS A 107 -1.22 -20.49 12.07
N ARG A 108 -0.82 -21.38 13.01
CA ARG A 108 -0.20 -20.97 14.25
C ARG A 108 1.10 -20.23 14.03
N LYS A 109 1.97 -20.71 13.14
CA LYS A 109 3.22 -20.03 12.78
C LYS A 109 2.98 -18.65 12.19
N ALA A 110 2.02 -18.52 11.29
CA ALA A 110 1.65 -17.22 10.70
C ALA A 110 1.12 -16.25 11.77
N ALA A 111 0.27 -16.73 12.69
CA ALA A 111 -0.23 -15.93 13.80
C ALA A 111 0.89 -15.47 14.77
N GLU A 112 1.88 -16.34 15.03
CA GLU A 112 3.06 -15.99 15.83
C GLU A 112 3.95 -14.95 15.13
N GLU A 113 4.12 -15.07 13.81
CA GLU A 113 4.83 -14.08 12.99
C GLU A 113 4.12 -12.71 13.03
N ASP A 114 2.80 -12.68 12.84
CA ASP A 114 2.00 -11.47 12.90
C ASP A 114 2.01 -10.82 14.29
N GLU A 115 1.91 -11.62 15.35
CA GLU A 115 1.99 -11.12 16.73
C GLU A 115 3.36 -10.55 17.06
N LYS A 116 4.43 -11.16 16.56
CA LYS A 116 5.80 -10.64 16.73
C LYS A 116 5.97 -9.30 16.00
N ASP A 117 5.46 -9.21 14.78
CA ASP A 117 5.51 -7.96 14.01
C ASP A 117 4.63 -6.87 14.65
N ARG A 118 3.48 -7.24 15.21
CA ARG A 118 2.60 -6.35 15.98
C ARG A 118 3.33 -5.80 17.22
N LYS A 119 3.92 -6.66 18.02
CA LYS A 119 4.70 -6.25 19.21
C LYS A 119 5.84 -5.31 18.85
N LYS A 120 6.54 -5.59 17.75
CA LYS A 120 7.60 -4.73 17.24
C LYS A 120 7.07 -3.34 16.91
N ARG A 121 5.95 -3.26 16.18
CA ARG A 121 5.29 -1.97 15.85
C ARG A 121 4.85 -1.20 17.09
N LEU A 122 4.26 -1.88 18.09
CA LEU A 122 3.84 -1.24 19.35
C LEU A 122 5.01 -0.67 20.12
N VAL A 123 6.13 -1.40 20.21
CA VAL A 123 7.35 -0.91 20.84
C VAL A 123 7.89 0.32 20.10
N GLU A 124 7.94 0.26 18.76
CA GLU A 124 8.38 1.37 17.93
C GLU A 124 7.45 2.60 18.09
N LYS A 125 6.12 2.40 18.13
CA LYS A 125 5.13 3.45 18.39
C LYS A 125 5.32 4.05 19.81
N GLY A 126 5.47 3.22 20.84
CA GLY A 126 5.68 3.69 22.21
C GLY A 126 7.00 4.44 22.38
N VAL A 127 8.09 4.00 21.73
CA VAL A 127 9.36 4.73 21.71
C VAL A 127 9.23 6.07 20.97
N ALA A 128 8.48 6.11 19.87
CA ALA A 128 8.23 7.35 19.15
C ALA A 128 7.37 8.32 19.97
N GLU A 129 6.33 7.84 20.65
CA GLU A 129 5.48 8.64 21.54
C GLU A 129 6.27 9.17 22.77
N ALA A 130 7.10 8.33 23.39
CA ALA A 130 7.97 8.74 24.49
C ALA A 130 8.97 9.83 24.07
N ARG A 131 9.56 9.70 22.88
CA ARG A 131 10.44 10.73 22.31
C ARG A 131 9.69 12.01 21.95
N ARG A 132 8.41 11.93 21.54
CA ARG A 132 7.56 13.12 21.33
C ARG A 132 7.25 13.84 22.63
N ALA A 133 7.01 13.12 23.72
CA ALA A 133 6.78 13.72 25.04
C ALA A 133 8.02 14.42 25.58
N GLU A 134 9.23 13.98 25.22
CA GLU A 134 10.51 14.56 25.66
C GLU A 134 11.02 15.70 24.76
N LYS A 135 10.53 15.79 23.52
CA LYS A 135 10.86 16.85 22.55
C LYS A 135 9.62 17.64 22.16
N VAL A 136 9.51 18.85 22.68
CA VAL A 136 8.64 19.90 22.13
C VAL A 136 9.31 20.46 20.86
N SER A 137 9.47 19.63 19.85
CA SER A 137 9.70 20.02 18.44
C SER A 137 10.02 18.80 17.58
N GLY A 138 9.12 18.54 16.64
CA GLY A 138 9.20 17.73 15.43
C GLY A 138 10.39 16.83 15.19
N ASP A 139 10.12 15.56 15.02
CA ASP A 139 10.41 14.79 13.81
C ASP A 139 10.03 13.32 14.05
N GLU A 140 9.13 12.85 13.22
CA GLU A 140 8.59 11.49 13.31
C GLU A 140 9.56 10.49 12.68
N ASP A 141 10.21 9.68 13.52
CA ASP A 141 10.90 8.47 13.09
C ASP A 141 9.92 7.30 13.08
N ASP A 142 9.48 6.91 11.90
CA ASP A 142 8.70 5.69 11.70
C ASP A 142 9.48 4.75 10.78
N PRO A 143 9.84 3.53 11.22
CA PRO A 143 10.53 2.57 10.35
C PRO A 143 9.59 2.09 9.25
N ILE A 144 10.09 2.08 8.01
CA ILE A 144 9.32 1.81 6.77
C ILE A 144 8.78 0.38 6.65
N VAL A 145 8.81 -0.41 7.66
CA VAL A 145 8.18 -1.75 7.66
C VAL A 145 6.74 -1.71 8.23
N GLY A 146 6.28 -0.57 8.73
CA GLY A 146 4.89 -0.35 9.08
C GLY A 146 4.10 0.19 7.89
N ARG A 147 2.85 -0.19 7.72
CA ARG A 147 1.91 0.27 6.69
C ARG A 147 1.81 1.81 6.69
N LYS A 148 2.78 2.51 6.09
CA LYS A 148 2.62 3.95 5.82
C LYS A 148 1.50 4.10 4.83
N ARG A 149 0.52 4.92 5.18
CA ARG A 149 -0.59 5.24 4.30
C ARG A 149 -0.06 6.00 3.09
N LEU A 150 -0.59 5.71 1.92
CA LEU A 150 -0.17 6.38 0.69
C LEU A 150 -0.28 7.91 0.81
N SER A 151 -1.31 8.39 1.51
CA SER A 151 -1.51 9.82 1.82
C SER A 151 -0.35 10.46 2.60
N GLU A 152 0.41 9.69 3.38
CA GLU A 152 1.57 10.19 4.16
C GLU A 152 2.84 10.22 3.30
N LEU A 153 2.94 9.31 2.32
CA LEU A 153 4.12 9.25 1.45
C LEU A 153 4.18 10.38 0.43
N ILE A 154 3.03 10.85 -0.04
CA ILE A 154 2.93 11.87 -1.11
C ILE A 154 3.72 13.14 -0.77
N GLY A 155 3.72 13.58 0.50
CA GLY A 155 4.42 14.78 0.95
C GLY A 155 5.96 14.73 0.90
N ARG A 156 6.54 13.58 0.56
CA ARG A 156 8.00 13.40 0.45
C ARG A 156 8.55 13.63 -0.96
N PHE A 157 7.68 13.94 -1.92
CA PHE A 157 8.04 14.02 -3.32
C PHE A 157 7.71 15.38 -3.92
N VAL A 158 8.57 15.82 -4.81
CA VAL A 158 8.24 16.86 -5.78
C VAL A 158 7.41 16.20 -6.87
N ILE A 159 6.22 16.73 -7.11
CA ILE A 159 5.25 16.20 -8.06
C ILE A 159 5.06 17.20 -9.18
N ARG A 160 5.06 16.72 -10.42
CA ARG A 160 4.80 17.49 -11.64
C ARG A 160 3.63 16.85 -12.40
N VAL A 161 2.64 17.62 -12.75
CA VAL A 161 1.61 17.21 -13.72
C VAL A 161 2.23 17.30 -15.11
N VAL A 162 2.24 16.18 -15.85
CA VAL A 162 2.85 16.09 -17.19
C VAL A 162 1.82 15.94 -18.30
N GLY A 163 0.56 15.67 -17.96
CA GLY A 163 -0.52 15.56 -18.92
C GLY A 163 -1.76 14.92 -18.36
N GLU A 164 -2.65 14.61 -19.26
CA GLU A 164 -3.87 13.82 -19.02
C GLU A 164 -3.93 12.67 -20.02
N GLU A 165 -4.55 11.58 -19.61
CA GLU A 165 -4.87 10.44 -20.48
C GLU A 165 -6.24 9.87 -20.12
N VAL A 166 -6.85 9.12 -21.04
CA VAL A 166 -8.07 8.39 -20.77
C VAL A 166 -7.74 6.91 -20.60
N VAL A 167 -8.03 6.38 -19.43
CA VAL A 167 -7.80 4.97 -19.09
C VAL A 167 -9.12 4.31 -18.76
N GLU A 168 -9.48 3.27 -19.52
CA GLU A 168 -10.77 2.56 -19.38
C GLU A 168 -12.00 3.50 -19.41
N GLY A 169 -11.94 4.52 -20.28
CA GLY A 169 -13.04 5.49 -20.44
C GLY A 169 -13.11 6.58 -19.37
N ARG A 170 -12.17 6.64 -18.42
CA ARG A 170 -12.11 7.67 -17.36
C ARG A 170 -10.88 8.57 -17.56
N PRO A 171 -11.04 9.89 -17.43
CA PRO A 171 -9.90 10.82 -17.51
C PRO A 171 -9.01 10.63 -16.28
N ALA A 172 -7.71 10.71 -16.49
CA ALA A 172 -6.71 10.63 -15.44
C ALA A 172 -5.58 11.64 -15.66
N TYR A 173 -5.13 12.29 -14.58
CA TYR A 173 -3.92 13.08 -14.58
C TYR A 173 -2.69 12.19 -14.56
N VAL A 174 -1.71 12.50 -15.39
CA VAL A 174 -0.40 11.85 -15.40
C VAL A 174 0.56 12.69 -14.59
N LEU A 175 1.10 12.11 -13.52
CA LEU A 175 2.03 12.77 -12.62
C LEU A 175 3.40 12.10 -12.69
N ASP A 176 4.46 12.86 -12.85
CA ASP A 176 5.82 12.41 -12.54
C ASP A 176 6.18 12.87 -11.12
N PHE A 177 6.86 12.01 -10.38
CA PHE A 177 7.33 12.32 -9.04
C PHE A 177 8.81 11.93 -8.85
N ALA A 178 9.50 12.71 -8.04
CA ALA A 178 10.89 12.48 -7.64
C ALA A 178 11.07 12.89 -6.17
N PRO A 179 12.10 12.40 -5.48
CA PRO A 179 12.38 12.78 -4.11
C PRO A 179 12.49 14.29 -3.95
N ASP A 180 11.87 14.86 -2.93
CA ASP A 180 12.05 16.26 -2.60
C ASP A 180 13.47 16.47 -2.05
N PRO A 181 14.30 17.35 -2.66
CA PRO A 181 15.61 17.71 -2.12
C PRO A 181 15.56 18.31 -0.71
N ALA A 182 14.42 18.90 -0.33
CA ALA A 182 14.17 19.45 1.00
C ALA A 182 13.64 18.41 2.00
N ALA A 183 13.42 17.16 1.55
CA ALA A 183 12.97 16.09 2.45
C ALA A 183 13.97 15.88 3.60
N PRO A 184 13.50 15.57 4.82
CA PRO A 184 14.37 15.30 5.94
C PRO A 184 15.43 14.25 5.64
N ALA A 185 16.61 14.41 6.28
CA ALA A 185 17.68 13.42 6.15
C ALA A 185 17.18 12.01 6.52
N PRO A 186 17.50 10.98 5.71
CA PRO A 186 16.97 9.64 5.95
C PRO A 186 17.53 9.04 7.23
N LYS A 187 16.68 8.60 8.14
CA LYS A 187 17.03 8.00 9.42
C LYS A 187 17.00 6.47 9.37
N SER A 188 16.23 5.89 8.45
CA SER A 188 16.07 4.45 8.27
C SER A 188 16.48 4.00 6.86
N LEU A 189 16.62 2.68 6.66
CA LEU A 189 16.84 2.09 5.33
C LEU A 189 15.72 2.44 4.37
N GLY A 190 14.51 2.45 4.89
CA GLY A 190 13.37 2.73 4.10
C GLY A 190 13.23 4.22 3.76
N ASP A 191 13.60 5.19 4.65
CA ASP A 191 13.68 6.61 4.28
C ASP A 191 14.70 6.82 3.15
N ARG A 192 15.83 6.07 3.19
CA ARG A 192 16.78 6.08 2.09
C ARG A 192 16.19 5.55 0.80
N ALA A 193 15.34 4.51 0.88
CA ALA A 193 14.64 3.99 -0.27
C ALA A 193 13.64 5.01 -0.82
N LEU A 194 12.81 5.64 0.04
CA LEU A 194 11.87 6.69 -0.38
C LEU A 194 12.62 7.88 -0.99
N ASN A 195 13.71 8.35 -0.37
CA ASN A 195 14.53 9.44 -0.92
C ASN A 195 15.36 9.04 -2.16
N ALA A 196 15.13 7.86 -2.70
CA ALA A 196 15.73 7.36 -3.93
C ALA A 196 14.68 6.88 -4.95
N LEU A 197 13.38 6.99 -4.64
CA LEU A 197 12.32 6.59 -5.56
C LEU A 197 11.92 7.73 -6.48
N SER A 198 11.81 7.45 -7.78
CA SER A 198 11.15 8.28 -8.76
C SER A 198 10.19 7.44 -9.57
N GLY A 199 9.20 8.08 -10.16
CA GLY A 199 8.24 7.32 -10.95
C GLY A 199 7.12 8.16 -11.52
N ARG A 200 6.09 7.46 -11.92
CA ARG A 200 4.87 8.00 -12.51
C ARG A 200 3.65 7.48 -11.79
N ALA A 201 2.66 8.34 -11.60
CA ALA A 201 1.37 8.00 -11.05
C ALA A 201 0.25 8.45 -11.98
N LEU A 202 -0.82 7.67 -12.04
CA LEU A 202 -2.08 8.05 -12.65
C LEU A 202 -3.08 8.35 -11.55
N ILE A 203 -3.68 9.51 -11.62
CA ILE A 203 -4.69 9.97 -10.67
C ILE A 203 -6.01 10.12 -11.40
N ASP A 204 -7.04 9.41 -10.95
CA ASP A 204 -8.39 9.60 -11.51
C ASP A 204 -8.82 11.07 -11.37
N ALA A 205 -9.22 11.68 -12.48
CA ALA A 205 -9.52 13.11 -12.50
C ALA A 205 -10.88 13.45 -11.88
N VAL A 206 -11.73 12.46 -11.66
CA VAL A 206 -13.06 12.63 -11.05
C VAL A 206 -12.98 12.44 -9.54
N ASP A 207 -12.37 11.33 -9.11
CA ASP A 207 -12.35 10.90 -7.71
C ASP A 207 -11.10 11.37 -6.96
N PHE A 208 -10.07 11.86 -7.67
CA PHE A 208 -8.77 12.23 -7.12
C PHE A 208 -8.09 11.09 -6.35
N GLN A 209 -8.36 9.84 -6.78
CA GLN A 209 -7.78 8.64 -6.21
C GLN A 209 -6.59 8.17 -7.03
N VAL A 210 -5.61 7.56 -6.37
CA VAL A 210 -4.45 6.95 -7.04
C VAL A 210 -4.92 5.70 -7.76
N ARG A 211 -4.86 5.74 -9.10
CA ARG A 211 -5.23 4.64 -9.97
C ARG A 211 -4.09 3.66 -10.17
N SER A 212 -2.91 4.19 -10.44
CA SER A 212 -1.70 3.37 -10.53
C SER A 212 -0.46 4.18 -10.16
N VAL A 213 0.58 3.47 -9.74
CA VAL A 213 1.92 4.01 -9.52
C VAL A 213 2.93 3.03 -10.08
N VAL A 214 3.91 3.53 -10.82
CA VAL A 214 5.11 2.79 -11.18
C VAL A 214 6.30 3.60 -10.70
N ALA A 215 7.14 2.99 -9.86
CA ALA A 215 8.30 3.64 -9.26
C ALA A 215 9.54 2.76 -9.35
N HIS A 216 10.71 3.40 -9.37
CA HIS A 216 12.00 2.72 -9.37
C HIS A 216 13.02 3.48 -8.53
N LEU A 217 14.03 2.76 -8.03
CA LEU A 217 15.18 3.39 -7.38
C LEU A 217 16.06 4.11 -8.42
N THR A 218 16.36 5.36 -8.16
CA THR A 218 17.29 6.19 -8.98
C THR A 218 18.75 5.96 -8.59
N LYS A 219 19.00 5.41 -7.40
CA LYS A 219 20.33 5.09 -6.86
C LYS A 219 20.26 3.90 -5.90
N PRO A 220 21.35 3.13 -5.77
CA PRO A 220 21.40 2.02 -4.82
C PRO A 220 21.19 2.46 -3.37
N VAL A 221 20.50 1.63 -2.59
CA VAL A 221 20.24 1.83 -1.16
C VAL A 221 21.00 0.79 -0.35
N LYS A 222 21.79 1.26 0.63
CA LYS A 222 22.69 0.42 1.41
C LYS A 222 22.39 0.51 2.90
N ALA A 223 22.46 -0.62 3.60
CA ALA A 223 22.46 -0.69 5.06
C ALA A 223 23.83 -1.14 5.58
N ALA A 224 24.28 -0.59 6.72
CA ALA A 224 25.58 -0.87 7.31
C ALA A 224 26.74 -0.77 6.30
N GLY A 225 26.79 0.33 5.52
CA GLY A 225 27.82 0.53 4.49
C GLY A 225 27.74 -0.43 3.30
N GLY A 226 26.63 -1.19 3.17
CA GLY A 226 26.47 -2.23 2.16
C GLY A 226 26.86 -3.63 2.62
N LEU A 227 27.33 -3.76 3.87
CA LEU A 227 27.72 -5.06 4.43
C LEU A 227 26.51 -5.95 4.71
N ALA A 228 25.41 -5.37 5.23
CA ALA A 228 24.19 -6.13 5.53
C ALA A 228 23.28 -6.24 4.30
N VAL A 229 22.96 -5.12 3.67
CA VAL A 229 22.07 -5.07 2.50
C VAL A 229 22.57 -4.01 1.52
N ASN A 230 22.55 -4.35 0.25
CA ASN A 230 22.80 -3.43 -0.86
C ASN A 230 21.74 -3.68 -1.95
N VAL A 231 20.65 -2.94 -1.90
CA VAL A 231 19.62 -2.96 -2.94
C VAL A 231 20.12 -2.11 -4.11
N LYS A 232 20.40 -2.74 -5.23
CA LYS A 232 20.91 -2.06 -6.43
C LYS A 232 19.78 -1.44 -7.25
N ALA A 233 18.67 -2.16 -7.36
CA ALA A 233 17.46 -1.68 -8.00
C ALA A 233 16.24 -2.18 -7.24
N ALA A 234 15.18 -1.38 -7.24
CA ALA A 234 13.84 -1.79 -6.86
C ALA A 234 12.85 -1.19 -7.85
N GLU A 235 11.85 -1.97 -8.17
CA GLU A 235 10.71 -1.57 -8.98
C GLU A 235 9.44 -1.81 -8.17
N ILE A 236 8.56 -0.84 -8.14
CA ILE A 236 7.29 -0.89 -7.43
C ILE A 236 6.19 -0.60 -8.43
N ALA A 237 5.17 -1.45 -8.45
CA ALA A 237 3.94 -1.17 -9.16
C ALA A 237 2.75 -1.29 -8.20
N TYR A 238 1.82 -0.37 -8.31
CA TYR A 238 0.57 -0.33 -7.58
C TYR A 238 -0.57 -0.13 -8.57
N THR A 239 -1.67 -0.84 -8.39
CA THR A 239 -2.92 -0.59 -9.10
C THR A 239 -4.09 -0.55 -8.12
N GLY A 240 -4.99 0.41 -8.31
CA GLY A 240 -6.26 0.52 -7.62
C GLY A 240 -7.43 0.35 -8.59
N GLN A 241 -8.58 0.00 -8.06
CA GLN A 241 -9.83 -0.11 -8.82
C GLN A 241 -10.97 0.64 -8.12
N PRO A 242 -11.89 1.24 -8.87
CA PRO A 242 -13.06 1.89 -8.29
C PRO A 242 -14.02 0.87 -7.71
N LEU A 243 -14.57 1.17 -6.53
CA LEU A 243 -15.62 0.38 -5.87
C LEU A 243 -16.99 1.07 -5.87
N GLY A 244 -17.12 2.19 -6.59
CA GLY A 244 -18.28 3.08 -6.53
C GLY A 244 -18.16 4.12 -5.41
N GLU A 245 -19.08 5.10 -5.40
CA GLU A 245 -19.15 6.17 -4.38
C GLU A 245 -17.84 6.92 -4.10
N ASN A 246 -17.02 7.14 -5.13
CA ASN A 246 -15.71 7.80 -5.06
C ASN A 246 -14.69 7.06 -4.17
N LEU A 247 -14.85 5.76 -3.98
CA LEU A 247 -13.92 4.90 -3.26
C LEU A 247 -13.13 4.03 -4.22
N TRP A 248 -11.85 3.91 -3.95
CA TRP A 248 -10.93 3.05 -4.68
C TRP A 248 -10.24 2.09 -3.73
N PHE A 249 -10.10 0.85 -4.15
CA PHE A 249 -9.46 -0.20 -3.39
C PHE A 249 -8.18 -0.66 -4.06
N PRO A 250 -7.12 -0.96 -3.31
CA PRO A 250 -5.93 -1.60 -3.87
C PRO A 250 -6.33 -2.90 -4.58
N CYS A 251 -5.84 -3.08 -5.81
CA CYS A 251 -6.00 -4.34 -6.53
C CYS A 251 -4.73 -5.16 -6.44
N THR A 252 -3.59 -4.54 -6.76
CA THR A 252 -2.30 -5.23 -6.78
C THR A 252 -1.20 -4.30 -6.30
N VAL A 253 -0.26 -4.86 -5.54
CA VAL A 253 1.02 -4.24 -5.21
C VAL A 253 2.12 -5.19 -5.60
N GLU A 254 3.05 -4.75 -6.44
CA GLU A 254 4.21 -5.52 -6.85
C GLU A 254 5.50 -4.81 -6.43
N LEU A 255 6.46 -5.58 -5.95
CA LEU A 255 7.79 -5.11 -5.59
C LEU A 255 8.81 -6.09 -6.14
N ARG A 256 9.76 -5.62 -6.94
CA ARG A 256 10.94 -6.39 -7.35
C ARG A 256 12.18 -5.75 -6.77
N LEU A 257 13.02 -6.57 -6.15
CA LEU A 257 14.28 -6.16 -5.54
C LEU A 257 15.43 -6.92 -6.16
N THR A 258 16.47 -6.19 -6.57
CA THR A 258 17.73 -6.79 -7.00
C THR A 258 18.88 -6.18 -6.23
N GLY A 259 19.88 -7.01 -5.87
CA GLY A 259 21.00 -6.51 -5.08
C GLY A 259 21.84 -7.63 -4.48
N LYS A 260 22.30 -7.38 -3.27
CA LYS A 260 23.07 -8.34 -2.46
C LYS A 260 22.69 -8.22 -0.98
N THR A 261 22.71 -9.34 -0.27
CA THR A 261 22.63 -9.42 1.18
C THR A 261 23.92 -10.05 1.73
N ALA A 262 24.33 -9.65 2.94
CA ALA A 262 25.53 -10.15 3.61
C ALA A 262 26.76 -10.21 2.68
N LEU A 263 26.99 -9.16 1.88
CA LEU A 263 28.08 -8.96 0.90
C LEU A 263 28.04 -9.87 -0.33
N PHE A 264 27.67 -11.14 -0.21
CA PHE A 264 27.89 -12.15 -1.25
C PHE A 264 26.62 -12.78 -1.78
N PHE A 265 25.55 -12.83 -0.97
CA PHE A 265 24.32 -13.48 -1.39
C PHE A 265 23.53 -12.60 -2.35
N ARG A 266 23.23 -13.13 -3.52
CA ARG A 266 22.39 -12.45 -4.51
C ARG A 266 20.98 -12.27 -3.92
N LEU A 267 20.48 -11.05 -4.01
CA LEU A 267 19.07 -10.71 -3.80
C LEU A 267 18.46 -10.50 -5.20
N ASP A 268 17.51 -11.32 -5.57
CA ASP A 268 16.68 -11.12 -6.76
C ASP A 268 15.33 -11.75 -6.44
N THR A 269 14.44 -10.92 -5.92
CA THR A 269 13.17 -11.38 -5.34
C THR A 269 12.06 -10.46 -5.79
N SER A 270 10.91 -11.04 -6.14
CA SER A 270 9.67 -10.32 -6.39
C SER A 270 8.63 -10.68 -5.33
N PHE A 271 7.87 -9.68 -4.92
CA PHE A 271 6.69 -9.82 -4.08
C PHE A 271 5.49 -9.27 -4.84
N ARG A 272 4.38 -10.01 -4.82
CA ARG A 272 3.11 -9.56 -5.35
C ARG A 272 2.05 -9.76 -4.28
N ILE A 273 1.25 -8.75 -4.05
CA ILE A 273 0.09 -8.81 -3.16
C ILE A 273 -1.12 -8.45 -4.01
N GLU A 274 -2.10 -9.33 -4.04
CA GLU A 274 -3.40 -9.13 -4.68
C GLU A 274 -4.47 -9.05 -3.62
N PHE A 275 -5.41 -8.10 -3.79
CA PHE A 275 -6.51 -7.88 -2.86
C PHE A 275 -7.81 -8.19 -3.58
N ALA A 276 -8.70 -8.95 -2.92
CA ALA A 276 -9.97 -9.36 -3.48
C ALA A 276 -11.07 -9.43 -2.40
N ASN A 277 -12.31 -9.64 -2.85
CA ASN A 277 -13.47 -9.96 -2.00
C ASN A 277 -13.71 -8.96 -0.85
N LEU A 278 -13.45 -7.66 -1.10
CA LEU A 278 -13.67 -6.62 -0.12
C LEU A 278 -15.14 -6.57 0.31
N LYS A 279 -15.37 -6.60 1.63
CA LYS A 279 -16.66 -6.39 2.27
C LYS A 279 -16.51 -5.33 3.35
N ARG A 280 -17.34 -4.31 3.32
CA ARG A 280 -17.40 -3.26 4.35
C ARG A 280 -18.50 -3.58 5.35
N PHE A 281 -18.22 -3.43 6.63
CA PHE A 281 -19.23 -3.50 7.68
C PHE A 281 -19.70 -2.08 7.96
N ARG A 282 -20.96 -1.77 7.63
CA ARG A 282 -21.63 -0.61 8.20
C ARG A 282 -22.26 -1.07 9.50
N VAL A 283 -21.79 -0.59 10.63
CA VAL A 283 -22.52 -0.67 11.88
C VAL A 283 -23.49 0.51 11.87
N ASP A 284 -24.65 0.32 11.28
CA ASP A 284 -25.78 1.20 11.50
C ASP A 284 -26.26 0.94 12.94
N ALA A 285 -25.61 1.58 13.91
CA ALA A 285 -26.06 1.60 15.28
C ALA A 285 -27.27 2.55 15.37
N GLU A 286 -28.42 2.11 14.86
CA GLU A 286 -29.72 2.62 15.28
C GLU A 286 -29.95 2.09 16.70
N SER A 287 -29.42 2.78 17.69
CA SER A 287 -29.81 2.56 19.09
C SER A 287 -31.19 3.14 19.27
N ASP A 288 -32.19 2.29 19.08
CA ASP A 288 -33.56 2.53 19.54
C ASP A 288 -33.56 2.51 21.08
N VAL A 289 -33.01 3.57 21.68
CA VAL A 289 -33.18 3.83 23.13
C VAL A 289 -34.61 4.30 23.31
N ARG A 290 -35.54 3.36 23.45
CA ARG A 290 -36.85 3.64 24.02
C ARG A 290 -36.62 4.08 25.46
N PRO A 291 -37.02 5.30 25.86
CA PRO A 291 -37.01 5.65 27.27
C PRO A 291 -37.96 4.71 28.01
N ALA A 292 -37.46 4.04 29.03
CA ALA A 292 -38.27 3.23 29.93
C ALA A 292 -39.37 4.10 30.50
N GLY A 293 -40.62 3.76 30.13
CA GLY A 293 -41.81 4.42 30.65
C GLY A 293 -41.83 4.30 32.16
N ASN A 294 -42.02 5.41 32.81
CA ASN A 294 -42.20 5.55 34.25
C ASN A 294 -43.51 4.84 34.69
N PRO A 295 -43.48 3.74 35.48
CA PRO A 295 -44.71 3.15 35.98
C PRO A 295 -45.06 3.82 37.32
N GLY A 296 -45.90 4.84 37.28
CA GLY A 296 -46.30 5.44 38.55
C GLY A 296 -47.23 6.63 38.41
N SER A 297 -48.50 6.34 38.13
CA SER A 297 -49.63 7.08 38.72
C SER A 297 -50.95 6.42 38.30
N ALA A 298 -51.52 5.63 39.14
CA ALA A 298 -52.92 5.31 39.13
C ALA A 298 -53.59 5.95 40.37
N PRO A 299 -54.84 6.42 40.25
CA PRO A 299 -55.55 7.21 41.25
C PRO A 299 -55.96 6.39 42.47
#